data_b2ea704c6fdc1f2c414b21d2d6aeadb6
#
_entry.id   b2ea704c6fdc1f2c414b21d2d6aeadb6
#
_cell.length_a   1.000
_cell.length_b   1.000
_cell.length_c   1.000
_cell.angle_alpha   90.00
_cell.angle_beta   90.00
_cell.angle_gamma   90.00
#
_symmetry.space_group_name_H-M   'P 1'
#
loop_
_entity.id
_entity.type
_entity.pdbx_description
1 polymer ?
#
loop_
_entity_poly.entity_id
_entity_poly.type
_entity_poly.pdbx_seq_one_letter_code
_entity_poly.pdbx_strand_id
1 'polypeptide(L)'
;MTLRPMLAPLACALALAGLAVAASAAEPLKVGLMEDISGDLAVIGLPKLHGSQLAVEEINKAGGVMGRPLELIHLDPQGDNARYQEFTRRLLSKDKVDVLIGGITSASREAVRPIVDRTQTPYFYTNQYEGGVCDANMISMGAIPEQQFSTLIPYMVEKFGKKVYVVAADYNFGQISSEWNRTILKELGGTVVGEEFIPLGVSQFAQTIQNIQRAKPDWILTINVGAAQDSLFEQAAAAKLNLPMGSSIKVMLGFEHKRFAPPALNRMHAAANWFEEIDTPEATDFKKRWHAKFPNEPYINDMGYNAYAALYMYKDLVEKAKSTKLADLRKVIATGQACIDAPEGKVCIDPKSQHTSHRMRLISVDDKHAVKVVKDYGTIQPYWLGQIGCDLTKKNDRKQYTPSDLPKKS
;
A
#
# COMPACT_ATOMS: atom_id res chain seq x y z
N MET A 1 91.67 43.76 -2.08
CA MET A 1 91.20 42.38 -2.32
C MET A 1 90.22 42.03 -1.24
N THR A 2 88.92 42.23 -1.47
CA THR A 2 87.89 42.05 -0.47
C THR A 2 86.97 40.93 -0.91
N LEU A 3 86.99 39.82 -0.21
CA LEU A 3 86.04 38.72 -0.40
C LEU A 3 84.73 39.06 0.28
N ARG A 4 83.63 38.99 -0.50
CA ARG A 4 82.27 39.01 0.06
C ARG A 4 81.78 37.57 0.20
N PRO A 5 81.07 37.19 1.28
CA PRO A 5 80.43 35.93 1.41
C PRO A 5 78.99 36.01 0.78
N MET A 6 78.66 35.02 -0.03
CA MET A 6 77.29 34.77 -0.60
C MET A 6 76.42 34.10 0.50
N LEU A 7 75.35 34.74 0.85
CA LEU A 7 74.27 34.16 1.65
C LEU A 7 73.23 33.45 0.66
N ALA A 8 73.08 32.14 0.83
CA ALA A 8 72.05 31.38 0.18
C ALA A 8 70.75 31.43 1.02
N PRO A 9 69.57 31.61 0.39
CA PRO A 9 68.32 31.53 1.13
C PRO A 9 67.87 30.10 1.35
N LEU A 10 67.60 29.73 2.59
CA LEU A 10 67.01 28.48 3.03
C LEU A 10 65.50 28.53 2.73
N ALA A 11 65.06 27.80 1.71
CA ALA A 11 63.65 27.63 1.38
C ALA A 11 63.05 26.59 2.36
N CYS A 12 62.22 27.05 3.30
CA CYS A 12 61.37 26.22 4.15
C CYS A 12 60.19 25.72 3.31
N ALA A 13 60.21 24.47 2.84
CA ALA A 13 59.06 23.80 2.30
C ALA A 13 58.15 23.27 3.43
N LEU A 14 57.09 23.98 3.75
CA LEU A 14 55.99 23.45 4.59
C LEU A 14 55.25 22.38 3.82
N ALA A 15 55.49 21.11 4.14
CA ALA A 15 54.66 20.00 3.70
C ALA A 15 53.32 20.03 4.46
N LEU A 16 52.25 20.52 3.84
CA LEU A 16 50.87 20.31 4.29
C LEU A 16 50.52 18.85 4.08
N ALA A 17 50.71 18.03 5.11
CA ALA A 17 50.15 16.70 5.18
C ALA A 17 48.61 16.84 5.38
N GLY A 18 47.88 16.79 4.28
CA GLY A 18 46.42 16.69 4.31
C GLY A 18 46.03 15.36 4.94
N LEU A 19 45.58 15.38 6.17
CA LEU A 19 44.90 14.27 6.81
C LEU A 19 43.54 14.09 6.04
N ALA A 20 43.56 13.19 5.07
CA ALA A 20 42.33 12.64 4.54
C ALA A 20 41.68 11.82 5.68
N VAL A 21 40.78 12.44 6.43
CA VAL A 21 39.89 11.72 7.32
C VAL A 21 39.06 10.83 6.41
N ALA A 22 39.39 9.55 6.37
CA ALA A 22 38.53 8.56 5.76
C ALA A 22 37.18 8.63 6.49
N ALA A 23 36.20 9.27 5.88
CA ALA A 23 34.85 9.27 6.40
C ALA A 23 34.42 7.79 6.48
N SER A 24 34.41 7.23 7.68
CA SER A 24 33.82 5.91 7.92
C SER A 24 32.40 5.97 7.36
N ALA A 25 32.12 5.14 6.37
CA ALA A 25 30.77 5.05 5.82
C ALA A 25 29.82 4.74 7.00
N ALA A 26 28.84 5.61 7.20
CA ALA A 26 27.87 5.42 8.28
C ALA A 26 27.17 4.06 8.11
N GLU A 27 27.00 3.32 9.21
CA GLU A 27 26.30 2.04 9.15
C GLU A 27 24.90 2.22 8.53
N PRO A 28 24.48 1.32 7.61
CA PRO A 28 23.19 1.43 6.94
C PRO A 28 22.04 1.32 7.94
N LEU A 29 20.92 1.95 7.60
CA LEU A 29 19.62 1.67 8.19
C LEU A 29 19.04 0.46 7.48
N LYS A 30 18.71 -0.59 8.22
CA LYS A 30 18.24 -1.85 7.66
C LYS A 30 16.72 -1.86 7.54
N VAL A 31 16.23 -2.10 6.34
CA VAL A 31 14.81 -2.23 6.00
C VAL A 31 14.51 -3.70 5.76
N GLY A 32 13.74 -4.31 6.64
CA GLY A 32 13.19 -5.66 6.41
C GLY A 32 11.95 -5.58 5.52
N LEU A 33 11.99 -6.29 4.40
CA LEU A 33 10.88 -6.33 3.45
C LEU A 33 10.35 -7.76 3.33
N MET A 34 9.03 -7.94 3.52
CA MET A 34 8.36 -9.21 3.31
C MET A 34 7.28 -9.04 2.23
N GLU A 35 7.60 -9.52 1.02
CA GLU A 35 6.68 -9.49 -0.11
C GLU A 35 6.70 -10.81 -0.85
N ASP A 36 5.52 -11.35 -1.14
CA ASP A 36 5.37 -12.59 -1.88
C ASP A 36 5.68 -12.34 -3.36
N ILE A 37 6.84 -12.79 -3.83
CA ILE A 37 7.25 -12.66 -5.23
C ILE A 37 7.12 -13.97 -6.01
N SER A 38 6.60 -14.98 -5.36
CA SER A 38 6.25 -16.28 -5.96
C SER A 38 4.86 -16.73 -5.50
N GLY A 39 4.27 -17.70 -6.23
CA GLY A 39 2.90 -18.18 -5.97
C GLY A 39 1.79 -17.22 -6.42
N ASP A 40 0.57 -17.46 -5.91
CA ASP A 40 -0.66 -16.77 -6.35
C ASP A 40 -0.70 -15.26 -6.04
N LEU A 41 0.14 -14.81 -5.12
CA LEU A 41 0.22 -13.40 -4.71
C LEU A 41 1.39 -12.65 -5.36
N ALA A 42 2.17 -13.29 -6.22
CA ALA A 42 3.35 -12.68 -6.86
C ALA A 42 3.01 -11.44 -7.69
N VAL A 43 1.83 -11.42 -8.31
CA VAL A 43 1.32 -10.28 -9.08
C VAL A 43 1.17 -9.02 -8.20
N ILE A 44 1.01 -9.21 -6.89
CA ILE A 44 0.92 -8.14 -5.89
C ILE A 44 2.30 -7.82 -5.32
N GLY A 45 3.05 -8.84 -4.93
CA GLY A 45 4.29 -8.66 -4.19
C GLY A 45 5.45 -8.15 -5.04
N LEU A 46 5.55 -8.57 -6.31
CA LEU A 46 6.63 -8.14 -7.19
C LEU A 46 6.64 -6.61 -7.42
N PRO A 47 5.53 -5.95 -7.78
CA PRO A 47 5.50 -4.49 -7.86
C PRO A 47 5.86 -3.79 -6.54
N LYS A 48 5.52 -4.37 -5.38
CA LYS A 48 5.88 -3.82 -4.07
C LYS A 48 7.38 -3.90 -3.80
N LEU A 49 8.01 -5.03 -4.18
CA LEU A 49 9.47 -5.15 -4.15
C LEU A 49 10.11 -4.09 -5.05
N HIS A 50 9.61 -3.91 -6.28
CA HIS A 50 10.12 -2.90 -7.22
C HIS A 50 9.97 -1.48 -6.68
N GLY A 51 8.82 -1.12 -6.12
CA GLY A 51 8.60 0.18 -5.48
C GLY A 51 9.58 0.44 -4.33
N SER A 52 9.81 -0.57 -3.49
CA SER A 52 10.78 -0.48 -2.41
C SER A 52 12.22 -0.34 -2.92
N GLN A 53 12.61 -1.08 -3.96
CA GLN A 53 13.94 -0.99 -4.56
C GLN A 53 14.19 0.38 -5.21
N LEU A 54 13.18 0.95 -5.89
CA LEU A 54 13.29 2.27 -6.49
C LEU A 54 13.48 3.34 -5.41
N ALA A 55 12.65 3.32 -4.36
CA ALA A 55 12.73 4.26 -3.26
C ALA A 55 14.08 4.20 -2.54
N VAL A 56 14.58 2.99 -2.23
CA VAL A 56 15.89 2.80 -1.57
C VAL A 56 17.01 3.38 -2.43
N GLU A 57 17.02 3.11 -3.73
CA GLU A 57 18.05 3.65 -4.63
C GLU A 57 18.02 5.18 -4.66
N GLU A 58 16.84 5.78 -4.81
CA GLU A 58 16.68 7.23 -4.88
C GLU A 58 17.06 7.92 -3.55
N ILE A 59 16.61 7.38 -2.42
CA ILE A 59 16.96 7.88 -1.10
C ILE A 59 18.46 7.81 -0.88
N ASN A 60 19.09 6.69 -1.24
CA ASN A 60 20.54 6.51 -1.09
C ASN A 60 21.33 7.47 -2.00
N LYS A 61 20.88 7.64 -3.25
CA LYS A 61 21.47 8.61 -4.18
C LYS A 61 21.34 10.06 -3.68
N ALA A 62 20.30 10.36 -2.94
CA ALA A 62 20.10 11.67 -2.30
C ALA A 62 20.86 11.87 -0.97
N GLY A 63 21.71 10.91 -0.56
CA GLY A 63 22.51 10.99 0.66
C GLY A 63 21.98 10.15 1.83
N GLY A 64 20.99 9.30 1.59
CA GLY A 64 20.42 8.40 2.59
C GLY A 64 19.45 9.10 3.57
N VAL A 65 19.28 8.50 4.73
CA VAL A 65 18.47 9.02 5.84
C VAL A 65 19.42 9.48 6.95
N MET A 66 19.44 10.75 7.27
CA MET A 66 20.43 11.35 8.20
C MET A 66 21.89 10.98 7.84
N GLY A 67 22.24 10.92 6.57
CA GLY A 67 23.58 10.54 6.08
C GLY A 67 23.90 9.04 6.12
N ARG A 68 22.92 8.19 6.46
CA ARG A 68 23.04 6.73 6.48
C ARG A 68 22.33 6.12 5.28
N PRO A 69 22.94 5.23 4.49
CA PRO A 69 22.25 4.55 3.41
C PRO A 69 21.20 3.58 3.96
N LEU A 70 20.15 3.31 3.18
CA LEU A 70 19.21 2.24 3.42
C LEU A 70 19.77 0.92 2.84
N GLU A 71 19.67 -0.17 3.60
CA GLU A 71 19.93 -1.54 3.18
C GLU A 71 18.62 -2.32 3.17
N LEU A 72 18.21 -2.82 2.00
CA LEU A 72 16.98 -3.59 1.84
C LEU A 72 17.25 -5.09 2.00
N ILE A 73 16.62 -5.73 2.98
CA ILE A 73 16.68 -7.18 3.22
C ILE A 73 15.30 -7.77 2.89
N HIS A 74 15.18 -8.39 1.73
CA HIS A 74 13.92 -8.99 1.26
C HIS A 74 13.86 -10.48 1.56
N LEU A 75 12.70 -10.94 2.03
CA LEU A 75 12.33 -12.35 2.20
C LEU A 75 10.98 -12.60 1.54
N ASP A 76 10.85 -13.74 0.85
CA ASP A 76 9.64 -14.17 0.14
C ASP A 76 8.87 -15.22 0.96
N PRO A 77 7.77 -14.86 1.64
CA PRO A 77 6.99 -15.80 2.43
C PRO A 77 6.10 -16.74 1.61
N GLN A 78 5.90 -16.46 0.32
CA GLN A 78 5.10 -17.31 -0.60
C GLN A 78 3.64 -17.51 -0.14
N GLY A 79 3.02 -16.49 0.45
CA GLY A 79 1.66 -16.55 0.96
C GLY A 79 1.46 -17.33 2.26
N ASP A 80 2.53 -17.89 2.84
CA ASP A 80 2.46 -18.73 4.03
C ASP A 80 2.59 -17.91 5.32
N ASN A 81 1.56 -17.91 6.15
CA ASN A 81 1.52 -17.17 7.40
C ASN A 81 2.58 -17.64 8.43
N ALA A 82 2.96 -18.91 8.42
CA ALA A 82 4.01 -19.42 9.30
C ALA A 82 5.38 -18.89 8.88
N ARG A 83 5.65 -18.81 7.56
CA ARG A 83 6.86 -18.16 7.02
C ARG A 83 6.87 -16.65 7.30
N TYR A 84 5.74 -15.96 7.22
CA TYR A 84 5.66 -14.56 7.65
C TYR A 84 6.10 -14.40 9.11
N GLN A 85 5.66 -15.29 10.01
CA GLN A 85 6.09 -15.26 11.41
C GLN A 85 7.57 -15.58 11.58
N GLU A 86 8.06 -16.62 10.90
CA GLU A 86 9.47 -17.03 10.94
C GLU A 86 10.38 -15.90 10.45
N PHE A 87 10.07 -15.36 9.28
CA PHE A 87 10.87 -14.30 8.65
C PHE A 87 10.82 -12.99 9.43
N THR A 88 9.68 -12.65 10.03
CA THR A 88 9.60 -11.53 10.96
C THR A 88 10.57 -11.71 12.12
N ARG A 89 10.57 -12.88 12.78
CA ARG A 89 11.51 -13.15 13.88
C ARG A 89 12.97 -13.09 13.41
N ARG A 90 13.27 -13.62 12.22
CA ARG A 90 14.61 -13.56 11.64
C ARG A 90 15.07 -12.13 11.39
N LEU A 91 14.26 -11.34 10.68
CA LEU A 91 14.55 -9.94 10.37
C LEU A 91 14.80 -9.11 11.63
N LEU A 92 14.01 -9.33 12.69
CA LEU A 92 14.10 -8.55 13.92
C LEU A 92 15.23 -9.02 14.85
N SER A 93 15.45 -10.33 14.98
CA SER A 93 16.43 -10.87 15.95
C SER A 93 17.82 -11.08 15.38
N LYS A 94 17.93 -11.61 14.14
CA LYS A 94 19.20 -11.93 13.49
C LYS A 94 19.70 -10.78 12.63
N ASP A 95 18.86 -10.29 11.72
CA ASP A 95 19.25 -9.26 10.76
C ASP A 95 19.18 -7.86 11.39
N LYS A 96 18.42 -7.70 12.48
CA LYS A 96 18.28 -6.48 13.31
C LYS A 96 17.86 -5.27 12.49
N VAL A 97 16.76 -5.44 11.76
CA VAL A 97 16.23 -4.35 10.92
C VAL A 97 15.67 -3.20 11.78
N ASP A 98 15.84 -1.97 11.30
CA ASP A 98 15.34 -0.74 11.95
C ASP A 98 13.83 -0.55 11.70
N VAL A 99 13.33 -1.08 10.60
CA VAL A 99 11.92 -1.00 10.20
C VAL A 99 11.52 -2.26 9.44
N LEU A 100 10.26 -2.66 9.61
CA LEU A 100 9.63 -3.74 8.83
C LEU A 100 8.61 -3.13 7.87
N ILE A 101 8.66 -3.53 6.61
CA ILE A 101 7.72 -3.09 5.56
C ILE A 101 7.15 -4.31 4.87
N GLY A 102 5.88 -4.24 4.47
CA GLY A 102 5.29 -5.25 3.61
C GLY A 102 4.18 -6.07 4.24
N GLY A 103 4.01 -7.27 3.71
CA GLY A 103 2.85 -8.11 3.94
C GLY A 103 1.72 -7.82 2.94
N ILE A 104 1.05 -8.88 2.47
CA ILE A 104 0.03 -8.76 1.43
C ILE A 104 -1.37 -8.97 2.02
N THR A 105 -1.62 -10.13 2.62
CA THR A 105 -2.96 -10.45 3.15
C THR A 105 -3.17 -9.88 4.54
N SER A 106 -4.44 -9.66 4.91
CA SER A 106 -4.78 -9.31 6.29
C SER A 106 -4.42 -10.43 7.26
N ALA A 107 -4.47 -11.69 6.83
CA ALA A 107 -4.02 -12.82 7.62
C ALA A 107 -2.51 -12.78 7.92
N SER A 108 -1.69 -12.45 6.92
CA SER A 108 -0.24 -12.29 7.13
C SER A 108 0.08 -11.08 8.02
N ARG A 109 -0.66 -9.96 7.87
CA ARG A 109 -0.54 -8.82 8.78
C ARG A 109 -0.81 -9.22 10.23
N GLU A 110 -1.90 -9.95 10.50
CA GLU A 110 -2.22 -10.41 11.85
C GLU A 110 -1.21 -11.43 12.39
N ALA A 111 -0.54 -12.19 11.52
CA ALA A 111 0.55 -13.08 11.91
C ALA A 111 1.83 -12.30 12.34
N VAL A 112 2.08 -11.13 11.73
CA VAL A 112 3.25 -10.28 11.99
C VAL A 112 3.06 -9.37 13.20
N ARG A 113 1.89 -8.76 13.37
CA ARG A 113 1.61 -7.74 14.40
C ARG A 113 2.02 -8.14 15.83
N PRO A 114 1.72 -9.34 16.36
CA PRO A 114 2.13 -9.72 17.71
C PRO A 114 3.65 -9.79 17.91
N ILE A 115 4.41 -9.96 16.83
CA ILE A 115 5.88 -10.04 16.88
C ILE A 115 6.46 -8.64 16.92
N VAL A 116 6.04 -7.75 16.03
CA VAL A 116 6.50 -6.34 16.02
C VAL A 116 6.06 -5.59 17.27
N ASP A 117 4.91 -5.94 17.84
CA ASP A 117 4.45 -5.39 19.12
C ASP A 117 5.41 -5.72 20.27
N ARG A 118 5.89 -6.95 20.37
CA ARG A 118 6.86 -7.35 21.40
C ARG A 118 8.23 -6.70 21.21
N THR A 119 8.66 -6.47 19.98
CA THR A 119 9.97 -5.91 19.67
C THR A 119 9.97 -4.39 19.57
N GLN A 120 8.78 -3.76 19.56
CA GLN A 120 8.59 -2.31 19.37
C GLN A 120 9.26 -1.80 18.09
N THR A 121 9.24 -2.61 17.03
CA THR A 121 9.78 -2.24 15.71
C THR A 121 8.69 -1.55 14.90
N PRO A 122 8.98 -0.41 14.22
CA PRO A 122 8.01 0.21 13.32
C PRO A 122 7.62 -0.75 12.20
N TYR A 123 6.32 -0.91 11.95
CA TYR A 123 5.80 -1.76 10.90
C TYR A 123 4.90 -0.97 9.95
N PHE A 124 5.30 -0.88 8.67
CA PHE A 124 4.53 -0.26 7.61
C PHE A 124 3.81 -1.32 6.79
N TYR A 125 2.50 -1.37 6.91
CA TYR A 125 1.65 -2.22 6.09
C TYR A 125 1.19 -1.44 4.86
N THR A 126 1.63 -1.87 3.68
CA THR A 126 1.51 -1.10 2.44
C THR A 126 0.35 -1.49 1.54
N ASN A 127 -0.39 -2.53 1.92
CA ASN A 127 -1.59 -2.94 1.21
C ASN A 127 -2.81 -2.14 1.66
N GLN A 128 -3.73 -1.93 0.73
CA GLN A 128 -5.11 -1.63 1.08
C GLN A 128 -5.68 -2.79 1.88
N TYR A 129 -6.62 -2.53 2.76
CA TYR A 129 -7.22 -3.58 3.59
C TYR A 129 -8.60 -3.19 4.11
N GLU A 130 -9.24 -4.08 4.82
CA GLU A 130 -10.60 -3.91 5.39
C GLU A 130 -10.71 -2.87 6.50
N GLY A 131 -9.60 -2.23 6.88
CA GLY A 131 -9.58 -1.20 7.92
C GLY A 131 -9.63 -1.77 9.35
N GLY A 132 -9.78 -0.88 10.30
CA GLY A 132 -10.14 -1.25 11.67
C GLY A 132 -8.99 -1.52 12.63
N VAL A 133 -7.75 -1.60 12.19
CA VAL A 133 -6.62 -1.85 13.09
C VAL A 133 -6.28 -0.61 13.90
N CYS A 134 -6.47 -0.69 15.22
CA CYS A 134 -6.09 0.35 16.18
C CYS A 134 -4.84 -0.11 16.93
N ASP A 135 -3.67 0.00 16.30
CA ASP A 135 -2.39 -0.49 16.81
C ASP A 135 -1.27 0.50 16.54
N ALA A 136 -0.67 0.99 17.61
CA ALA A 136 0.38 2.01 17.56
C ALA A 136 1.73 1.52 16.99
N ASN A 137 1.89 0.22 16.77
CA ASN A 137 3.11 -0.35 16.17
C ASN A 137 2.99 -0.52 14.65
N MET A 138 1.77 -0.34 14.10
CA MET A 138 1.50 -0.44 12.68
C MET A 138 1.13 0.91 12.09
N ILE A 139 1.74 1.24 10.97
CA ILE A 139 1.38 2.38 10.13
C ILE A 139 0.78 1.82 8.84
N SER A 140 -0.47 2.18 8.54
CA SER A 140 -1.16 1.74 7.32
C SER A 140 -0.95 2.75 6.20
N MET A 141 -0.32 2.29 5.12
CA MET A 141 -0.03 3.10 3.92
C MET A 141 -1.00 2.84 2.77
N GLY A 142 -1.84 1.83 2.87
CA GLY A 142 -2.84 1.52 1.86
C GLY A 142 -4.20 2.11 2.18
N ALA A 143 -5.01 2.35 1.15
CA ALA A 143 -6.37 2.85 1.30
C ALA A 143 -7.27 1.87 2.08
N ILE A 144 -8.23 2.40 2.79
CA ILE A 144 -9.16 1.68 3.67
C ILE A 144 -10.62 1.90 3.24
N PRO A 145 -11.60 1.14 3.74
CA PRO A 145 -12.98 1.18 3.24
C PRO A 145 -13.63 2.57 3.26
N GLU A 146 -13.40 3.38 4.26
CA GLU A 146 -13.92 4.76 4.29
C GLU A 146 -13.33 5.67 3.20
N GLN A 147 -12.27 5.24 2.55
CA GLN A 147 -11.69 5.93 1.40
C GLN A 147 -12.16 5.30 0.08
N GLN A 148 -12.23 3.98 0.01
CA GLN A 148 -12.59 3.24 -1.20
C GLN A 148 -14.11 3.04 -1.34
N PHE A 149 -14.75 2.40 -0.37
CA PHE A 149 -16.17 2.05 -0.48
C PHE A 149 -17.10 3.24 -0.35
N SER A 150 -16.74 4.24 0.48
CA SER A 150 -17.53 5.46 0.59
C SER A 150 -17.53 6.31 -0.69
N THR A 151 -16.59 6.05 -1.61
CA THR A 151 -16.53 6.71 -2.92
C THR A 151 -17.15 5.83 -4.03
N LEU A 152 -16.85 4.54 -4.03
CA LEU A 152 -17.28 3.60 -5.05
C LEU A 152 -18.78 3.25 -4.96
N ILE A 153 -19.23 2.81 -3.77
CA ILE A 153 -20.58 2.25 -3.62
C ILE A 153 -21.69 3.27 -3.91
N PRO A 154 -21.64 4.52 -3.40
CA PRO A 154 -22.65 5.52 -3.74
C PRO A 154 -22.75 5.80 -5.23
N TYR A 155 -21.60 5.88 -5.93
CA TYR A 155 -21.59 6.06 -7.37
C TYR A 155 -22.21 4.89 -8.11
N MET A 156 -21.86 3.65 -7.73
CA MET A 156 -22.41 2.44 -8.37
C MET A 156 -23.91 2.34 -8.16
N VAL A 157 -24.40 2.63 -6.95
CA VAL A 157 -25.85 2.65 -6.63
C VAL A 157 -26.59 3.72 -7.44
N GLU A 158 -26.04 4.93 -7.50
CA GLU A 158 -26.65 6.03 -8.27
C GLU A 158 -26.74 5.71 -9.76
N LYS A 159 -25.68 5.15 -10.31
CA LYS A 159 -25.54 4.95 -11.75
C LYS A 159 -26.19 3.67 -12.26
N PHE A 160 -26.17 2.59 -11.51
CA PHE A 160 -26.56 1.27 -11.99
C PHE A 160 -27.73 0.63 -11.24
N GLY A 161 -27.99 1.05 -10.02
CA GLY A 161 -29.11 0.54 -9.22
C GLY A 161 -28.70 0.00 -7.86
N LYS A 162 -29.68 -0.51 -7.12
CA LYS A 162 -29.59 -0.80 -5.69
C LYS A 162 -29.38 -2.27 -5.34
N LYS A 163 -29.43 -3.17 -6.32
CA LYS A 163 -29.29 -4.62 -6.11
C LYS A 163 -27.86 -5.05 -6.43
N VAL A 164 -27.14 -5.50 -5.42
CA VAL A 164 -25.71 -5.86 -5.53
C VAL A 164 -25.51 -7.34 -5.30
N TYR A 165 -24.72 -7.99 -6.14
CA TYR A 165 -24.16 -9.31 -5.88
C TYR A 165 -22.72 -9.17 -5.44
N VAL A 166 -22.33 -9.79 -4.31
CA VAL A 166 -20.98 -9.70 -3.76
C VAL A 166 -20.23 -11.00 -3.99
N VAL A 167 -19.02 -10.91 -4.55
CA VAL A 167 -18.09 -12.03 -4.66
C VAL A 167 -16.81 -11.62 -3.95
N ALA A 168 -16.52 -12.22 -2.79
CA ALA A 168 -15.47 -11.81 -1.88
C ALA A 168 -14.52 -12.96 -1.55
N ALA A 169 -13.27 -12.66 -1.20
CA ALA A 169 -12.32 -13.66 -0.74
C ALA A 169 -12.71 -14.21 0.64
N ASP A 170 -12.56 -15.53 0.84
CA ASP A 170 -12.96 -16.21 2.08
C ASP A 170 -11.86 -16.13 3.16
N TYR A 171 -11.61 -14.91 3.63
CA TYR A 171 -10.81 -14.62 4.83
C TYR A 171 -11.17 -13.24 5.35
N ASN A 172 -10.57 -12.79 6.47
CA ASN A 172 -10.97 -11.56 7.17
C ASN A 172 -11.08 -10.32 6.26
N PHE A 173 -10.20 -10.17 5.26
CA PHE A 173 -10.31 -9.07 4.31
C PHE A 173 -11.65 -9.06 3.56
N GLY A 174 -12.02 -10.15 2.90
CA GLY A 174 -13.25 -10.22 2.11
C GLY A 174 -14.50 -10.17 2.98
N GLN A 175 -14.49 -10.86 4.12
CA GLN A 175 -15.60 -10.92 5.07
C GLN A 175 -15.91 -9.55 5.68
N ILE A 176 -14.92 -8.85 6.21
CA ILE A 176 -15.09 -7.51 6.82
C ILE A 176 -15.37 -6.45 5.73
N SER A 177 -14.74 -6.55 4.57
CA SER A 177 -15.03 -5.64 3.45
C SER A 177 -16.47 -5.81 2.95
N SER A 178 -17.01 -7.03 2.93
CA SER A 178 -18.42 -7.25 2.61
C SER A 178 -19.36 -6.69 3.68
N GLU A 179 -18.97 -6.74 4.95
CA GLU A 179 -19.73 -6.08 6.03
C GLU A 179 -19.78 -4.56 5.83
N TRP A 180 -18.68 -3.92 5.41
CA TRP A 180 -18.65 -2.51 4.99
C TRP A 180 -19.63 -2.23 3.86
N ASN A 181 -19.62 -3.08 2.82
CA ASN A 181 -20.56 -2.95 1.71
C ASN A 181 -22.02 -3.00 2.19
N ARG A 182 -22.37 -3.98 3.02
CA ARG A 182 -23.73 -4.10 3.59
C ARG A 182 -24.12 -2.85 4.39
N THR A 183 -23.20 -2.32 5.19
CA THR A 183 -23.43 -1.12 6.02
C THR A 183 -23.71 0.10 5.16
N ILE A 184 -22.84 0.40 4.18
CA ILE A 184 -23.00 1.55 3.29
C ILE A 184 -24.22 1.38 2.39
N LEU A 185 -24.42 0.18 1.85
CA LEU A 185 -25.53 -0.10 0.96
C LEU A 185 -26.90 0.08 1.66
N LYS A 186 -26.99 -0.34 2.93
CA LYS A 186 -28.21 -0.14 3.74
C LYS A 186 -28.52 1.36 3.94
N GLU A 187 -27.53 2.21 4.17
CA GLU A 187 -27.72 3.66 4.28
C GLU A 187 -28.23 4.28 2.97
N LEU A 188 -27.89 3.69 1.83
CA LEU A 188 -28.33 4.11 0.50
C LEU A 188 -29.67 3.47 0.07
N GLY A 189 -30.29 2.66 0.94
CA GLY A 189 -31.52 1.92 0.63
C GLY A 189 -31.34 0.84 -0.42
N GLY A 190 -30.13 0.28 -0.51
CA GLY A 190 -29.79 -0.83 -1.40
C GLY A 190 -29.85 -2.20 -0.71
N THR A 191 -29.67 -3.27 -1.48
CA THR A 191 -29.80 -4.65 -1.02
C THR A 191 -28.74 -5.54 -1.63
N VAL A 192 -28.11 -6.40 -0.83
CA VAL A 192 -27.29 -7.53 -1.31
C VAL A 192 -28.23 -8.66 -1.70
N VAL A 193 -28.30 -8.98 -3.00
CA VAL A 193 -29.18 -10.03 -3.54
C VAL A 193 -28.52 -11.39 -3.63
N GLY A 194 -27.22 -11.45 -3.38
CA GLY A 194 -26.42 -12.66 -3.26
C GLY A 194 -25.00 -12.32 -2.79
N GLU A 195 -24.38 -13.26 -2.08
CA GLU A 195 -23.03 -13.10 -1.53
C GLU A 195 -22.34 -14.45 -1.51
N GLU A 196 -21.12 -14.49 -2.02
CA GLU A 196 -20.28 -15.68 -1.99
C GLU A 196 -18.89 -15.33 -1.49
N PHE A 197 -18.37 -16.18 -0.58
CA PHE A 197 -16.99 -16.11 -0.11
C PHE A 197 -16.17 -17.20 -0.78
N ILE A 198 -15.13 -16.81 -1.49
CA ILE A 198 -14.34 -17.68 -2.37
C ILE A 198 -12.96 -17.89 -1.75
N PRO A 199 -12.56 -19.13 -1.42
CA PRO A 199 -11.20 -19.42 -0.96
C PRO A 199 -10.14 -18.99 -1.98
N LEU A 200 -8.97 -18.56 -1.47
CA LEU A 200 -7.82 -18.26 -2.32
C LEU A 200 -7.42 -19.50 -3.13
N GLY A 201 -7.05 -19.32 -4.39
CA GLY A 201 -6.67 -20.42 -5.28
C GLY A 201 -7.83 -21.07 -6.03
N VAL A 202 -9.09 -20.70 -5.78
CA VAL A 202 -10.22 -21.14 -6.62
C VAL A 202 -10.09 -20.55 -8.02
N SER A 203 -10.20 -21.40 -9.03
CA SER A 203 -10.10 -21.02 -10.46
C SER A 203 -11.35 -21.33 -11.28
N GLN A 204 -12.44 -21.84 -10.66
CA GLN A 204 -13.67 -22.23 -11.35
C GLN A 204 -14.85 -21.41 -10.83
N PHE A 205 -15.46 -20.61 -11.71
CA PHE A 205 -16.52 -19.66 -11.37
C PHE A 205 -17.84 -19.89 -12.10
N ALA A 206 -17.98 -21.01 -12.82
CA ALA A 206 -19.20 -21.31 -13.58
C ALA A 206 -20.46 -21.29 -12.70
N GLN A 207 -20.39 -21.86 -11.47
CA GLN A 207 -21.52 -21.88 -10.53
C GLN A 207 -21.81 -20.48 -10.00
N THR A 208 -20.79 -19.71 -9.63
CA THR A 208 -20.92 -18.31 -9.18
C THR A 208 -21.59 -17.46 -10.27
N ILE A 209 -21.17 -17.61 -11.53
CA ILE A 209 -21.76 -16.88 -12.67
C ILE A 209 -23.24 -17.24 -12.84
N GLN A 210 -23.61 -18.52 -12.74
CA GLN A 210 -25.02 -18.94 -12.77
C GLN A 210 -25.83 -18.37 -11.60
N ASN A 211 -25.25 -18.30 -10.40
CA ASN A 211 -25.89 -17.72 -9.23
C ASN A 211 -26.13 -16.21 -9.44
N ILE A 212 -25.16 -15.48 -9.97
CA ILE A 212 -25.30 -14.07 -10.33
C ILE A 212 -26.43 -13.87 -11.35
N GLN A 213 -26.46 -14.67 -12.42
CA GLN A 213 -27.49 -14.59 -13.44
C GLN A 213 -28.91 -14.86 -12.90
N ARG A 214 -29.06 -15.79 -11.96
CA ARG A 214 -30.32 -16.08 -11.27
C ARG A 214 -30.76 -14.97 -10.32
N ALA A 215 -29.82 -14.36 -9.59
CA ALA A 215 -30.10 -13.29 -8.64
C ALA A 215 -30.48 -11.97 -9.32
N LYS A 216 -30.13 -11.77 -10.58
CA LYS A 216 -30.40 -10.56 -11.38
C LYS A 216 -30.03 -9.27 -10.65
N PRO A 217 -28.76 -9.10 -10.23
CA PRO A 217 -28.30 -7.87 -9.62
C PRO A 217 -28.23 -6.74 -10.65
N ASP A 218 -28.20 -5.50 -10.18
CA ASP A 218 -27.93 -4.34 -11.01
C ASP A 218 -26.44 -4.20 -11.33
N TRP A 219 -25.58 -4.66 -10.41
CA TRP A 219 -24.12 -4.70 -10.56
C TRP A 219 -23.49 -5.70 -9.59
N ILE A 220 -22.21 -5.98 -9.80
CA ILE A 220 -21.42 -6.92 -8.98
C ILE A 220 -20.36 -6.15 -8.22
N LEU A 221 -20.18 -6.44 -6.93
CA LEU A 221 -19.01 -6.00 -6.15
C LEU A 221 -18.02 -7.16 -6.04
N THR A 222 -16.80 -6.97 -6.56
CA THR A 222 -15.75 -7.95 -6.46
C THR A 222 -14.77 -7.56 -5.37
N ILE A 223 -14.54 -8.47 -4.42
CA ILE A 223 -13.59 -8.35 -3.31
C ILE A 223 -12.67 -9.58 -3.32
N ASN A 224 -12.49 -10.19 -4.47
CA ASN A 224 -11.58 -11.32 -4.67
C ASN A 224 -10.12 -10.84 -4.77
N VAL A 225 -9.18 -11.75 -4.57
CA VAL A 225 -7.74 -11.45 -4.50
C VAL A 225 -6.94 -12.41 -5.39
N GLY A 226 -5.90 -11.89 -6.05
CA GLY A 226 -4.95 -12.69 -6.79
C GLY A 226 -5.56 -13.46 -7.98
N ALA A 227 -5.08 -14.65 -8.25
CA ALA A 227 -5.48 -15.46 -9.40
C ALA A 227 -6.97 -15.81 -9.44
N ALA A 228 -7.65 -15.88 -8.29
CA ALA A 228 -9.10 -16.09 -8.23
C ALA A 228 -9.87 -14.91 -8.83
N GLN A 229 -9.42 -13.68 -8.65
CA GLN A 229 -10.03 -12.50 -9.26
C GLN A 229 -9.91 -12.53 -10.78
N ASP A 230 -8.73 -12.87 -11.30
CA ASP A 230 -8.46 -12.98 -12.71
C ASP A 230 -9.36 -14.04 -13.37
N SER A 231 -9.44 -15.22 -12.73
CA SER A 231 -10.29 -16.32 -13.21
C SER A 231 -11.78 -15.96 -13.25
N LEU A 232 -12.27 -15.18 -12.28
CA LEU A 232 -13.65 -14.65 -12.30
C LEU A 232 -13.88 -13.73 -13.50
N PHE A 233 -12.97 -12.80 -13.77
CA PHE A 233 -13.11 -11.85 -14.86
C PHE A 233 -13.09 -12.53 -16.23
N GLU A 234 -12.15 -13.44 -16.45
CA GLU A 234 -12.06 -14.22 -17.70
C GLU A 234 -13.33 -15.04 -17.96
N GLN A 235 -13.80 -15.76 -16.94
CA GLN A 235 -15.00 -16.59 -17.09
C GLN A 235 -16.29 -15.78 -17.18
N ALA A 236 -16.40 -14.66 -16.48
CA ALA A 236 -17.53 -13.73 -16.60
C ALA A 236 -17.60 -13.15 -18.04
N ALA A 237 -16.46 -12.77 -18.60
CA ALA A 237 -16.39 -12.30 -19.99
C ALA A 237 -16.75 -13.41 -20.99
N ALA A 238 -16.22 -14.62 -20.83
CA ALA A 238 -16.53 -15.78 -21.67
C ALA A 238 -18.02 -16.15 -21.62
N ALA A 239 -18.64 -16.05 -20.44
CA ALA A 239 -20.08 -16.25 -20.22
C ALA A 239 -20.95 -15.06 -20.68
N LYS A 240 -20.35 -14.00 -21.23
CA LYS A 240 -21.02 -12.76 -21.63
C LYS A 240 -21.84 -12.13 -20.51
N LEU A 241 -21.34 -12.19 -19.28
CA LEU A 241 -21.97 -11.57 -18.12
C LEU A 241 -21.79 -10.05 -18.19
N ASN A 242 -22.65 -9.36 -18.92
CA ASN A 242 -22.55 -7.93 -19.21
C ASN A 242 -23.14 -7.07 -18.08
N LEU A 243 -22.63 -7.22 -16.86
CA LEU A 243 -23.00 -6.42 -15.69
C LEU A 243 -21.88 -5.44 -15.33
N PRO A 244 -22.21 -4.23 -14.85
CA PRO A 244 -21.20 -3.36 -14.25
C PRO A 244 -20.56 -4.05 -13.05
N MET A 245 -19.26 -3.85 -12.88
CA MET A 245 -18.53 -4.38 -11.72
C MET A 245 -17.86 -3.24 -10.97
N GLY A 246 -18.05 -3.22 -9.67
CA GLY A 246 -17.24 -2.42 -8.75
C GLY A 246 -16.16 -3.30 -8.15
N SER A 247 -14.92 -2.80 -8.02
CA SER A 247 -13.85 -3.53 -7.37
C SER A 247 -13.20 -2.66 -6.30
N SER A 248 -13.07 -3.19 -5.10
CA SER A 248 -12.24 -2.57 -4.07
C SER A 248 -10.77 -2.89 -4.30
N ILE A 249 -10.52 -4.04 -4.91
CA ILE A 249 -9.21 -4.45 -5.36
C ILE A 249 -9.23 -4.46 -6.88
N LYS A 250 -8.86 -3.42 -7.54
CA LYS A 250 -7.96 -3.42 -8.63
C LYS A 250 -8.34 -4.11 -9.91
N VAL A 251 -9.06 -3.49 -10.62
CA VAL A 251 -8.84 -3.44 -12.07
C VAL A 251 -7.37 -3.10 -12.40
N MET A 252 -6.60 -2.73 -11.39
CA MET A 252 -5.30 -2.08 -11.52
C MET A 252 -4.18 -2.85 -10.83
N LEU A 253 -4.40 -4.13 -10.50
CA LEU A 253 -3.36 -5.01 -10.04
C LEU A 253 -2.43 -5.38 -11.17
N GLY A 254 -1.51 -4.52 -11.36
CA GLY A 254 -0.43 -4.80 -12.24
C GLY A 254 -0.78 -4.69 -13.70
N PHE A 255 -1.97 -4.88 -14.20
CA PHE A 255 -2.18 -4.72 -15.64
C PHE A 255 -3.32 -5.55 -16.23
N GLU A 256 -4.28 -5.92 -15.44
CA GLU A 256 -5.41 -6.73 -15.94
C GLU A 256 -6.07 -6.06 -17.13
N HIS A 257 -6.19 -4.73 -17.13
CA HIS A 257 -6.73 -3.97 -18.25
C HIS A 257 -5.83 -3.99 -19.52
N LYS A 258 -4.55 -4.40 -19.38
CA LYS A 258 -3.64 -4.65 -20.51
C LYS A 258 -3.48 -6.12 -20.84
N ARG A 259 -3.66 -7.00 -19.83
CA ARG A 259 -3.50 -8.44 -19.95
C ARG A 259 -4.71 -9.10 -20.61
N PHE A 260 -5.91 -8.70 -20.21
CA PHE A 260 -7.13 -9.27 -20.77
C PHE A 260 -7.49 -8.62 -22.11
N ALA A 261 -7.99 -9.45 -23.03
CA ALA A 261 -8.49 -8.92 -24.29
C ALA A 261 -9.80 -8.13 -24.07
N PRO A 262 -9.92 -6.93 -24.66
CA PRO A 262 -11.19 -6.22 -24.66
C PRO A 262 -12.32 -7.08 -25.26
N PRO A 263 -13.55 -7.00 -24.75
CA PRO A 263 -14.06 -6.06 -23.73
C PRO A 263 -14.16 -6.67 -22.31
N ALA A 264 -13.32 -7.61 -21.92
CA ALA A 264 -13.46 -8.41 -20.69
C ALA A 264 -13.67 -7.56 -19.41
N LEU A 265 -13.04 -6.38 -19.33
CA LEU A 265 -13.17 -5.47 -18.19
C LEU A 265 -14.08 -4.26 -18.46
N ASN A 266 -14.84 -4.27 -19.55
CA ASN A 266 -15.77 -3.19 -19.84
C ASN A 266 -16.75 -2.96 -18.69
N ARG A 267 -16.98 -1.68 -18.33
CA ARG A 267 -17.84 -1.24 -17.23
C ARG A 267 -17.32 -1.60 -15.83
N MET A 268 -16.03 -1.94 -15.71
CA MET A 268 -15.38 -2.05 -14.41
C MET A 268 -15.15 -0.67 -13.82
N HIS A 269 -15.37 -0.55 -12.51
CA HIS A 269 -15.14 0.67 -11.73
C HIS A 269 -14.33 0.34 -10.48
N ALA A 270 -13.42 1.23 -10.13
CA ALA A 270 -12.63 1.11 -8.90
C ALA A 270 -12.35 2.48 -8.29
N ALA A 271 -12.17 2.51 -6.98
CA ALA A 271 -11.65 3.69 -6.29
C ALA A 271 -10.23 3.39 -5.80
N ALA A 272 -9.28 4.22 -6.19
CA ALA A 272 -7.88 4.05 -5.85
C ALA A 272 -7.20 5.40 -5.59
N ASN A 273 -6.13 5.34 -4.83
CA ASN A 273 -5.26 6.49 -4.58
C ASN A 273 -4.22 6.67 -5.70
N TRP A 274 -3.79 5.58 -6.31
CA TRP A 274 -2.80 5.58 -7.40
C TRP A 274 -3.22 4.72 -8.59
N PHE A 275 -2.91 5.21 -9.80
CA PHE A 275 -2.94 4.52 -11.10
C PHE A 275 -2.13 5.34 -12.11
N GLU A 276 -1.63 4.70 -13.17
CA GLU A 276 -0.70 5.36 -14.12
C GLU A 276 -1.34 6.47 -14.94
N GLU A 277 -2.65 6.53 -15.06
CA GLU A 277 -3.36 7.57 -15.79
C GLU A 277 -3.42 8.92 -15.05
N ILE A 278 -2.88 9.00 -13.83
CA ILE A 278 -2.63 10.29 -13.18
C ILE A 278 -1.58 11.05 -13.98
N ASP A 279 -1.90 12.29 -14.39
CA ASP A 279 -1.11 13.10 -15.31
C ASP A 279 -0.47 14.35 -14.66
N THR A 280 -0.39 14.39 -13.33
CA THR A 280 0.34 15.46 -12.64
C THR A 280 1.85 15.38 -12.94
N PRO A 281 2.58 16.52 -12.84
CA PRO A 281 4.03 16.52 -13.05
C PRO A 281 4.77 15.49 -12.20
N GLU A 282 4.40 15.39 -10.91
CA GLU A 282 5.00 14.47 -9.93
C GLU A 282 4.73 13.00 -10.30
N ALA A 283 3.50 12.68 -10.71
CA ALA A 283 3.13 11.35 -11.16
C ALA A 283 3.84 10.99 -12.46
N THR A 284 3.95 11.93 -13.39
CA THR A 284 4.64 11.72 -14.68
C THR A 284 6.13 11.46 -14.48
N ASP A 285 6.80 12.22 -13.61
CA ASP A 285 8.20 12.00 -13.28
C ASP A 285 8.41 10.64 -12.59
N PHE A 286 7.56 10.28 -11.63
CA PHE A 286 7.62 8.99 -10.96
C PHE A 286 7.47 7.82 -11.95
N LYS A 287 6.49 7.86 -12.85
CA LYS A 287 6.29 6.83 -13.90
C LYS A 287 7.53 6.70 -14.78
N LYS A 288 8.11 7.81 -15.21
CA LYS A 288 9.33 7.83 -16.01
C LYS A 288 10.50 7.12 -15.31
N ARG A 289 10.71 7.41 -14.03
CA ARG A 289 11.79 6.80 -13.23
C ARG A 289 11.54 5.31 -13.00
N TRP A 290 10.29 4.93 -12.73
CA TRP A 290 9.88 3.54 -12.55
C TRP A 290 10.15 2.72 -13.81
N HIS A 291 9.61 3.12 -14.96
CA HIS A 291 9.77 2.38 -16.21
C HIS A 291 11.20 2.41 -16.77
N ALA A 292 12.00 3.42 -16.42
CA ALA A 292 13.43 3.41 -16.74
C ALA A 292 14.18 2.32 -15.97
N LYS A 293 13.78 2.04 -14.73
CA LYS A 293 14.39 0.99 -13.90
C LYS A 293 13.80 -0.40 -14.18
N PHE A 294 12.50 -0.48 -14.43
CA PHE A 294 11.76 -1.72 -14.65
C PHE A 294 11.04 -1.71 -16.01
N PRO A 295 11.78 -1.80 -17.12
CA PRO A 295 11.21 -1.60 -18.48
C PRO A 295 10.23 -2.70 -18.89
N ASN A 296 10.29 -3.87 -18.24
CA ASN A 296 9.40 -5.01 -18.52
C ASN A 296 8.15 -5.03 -17.64
N GLU A 297 8.02 -4.12 -16.68
CA GLU A 297 6.83 -4.02 -15.84
C GLU A 297 5.79 -3.18 -16.57
N PRO A 298 4.65 -3.78 -16.97
CA PRO A 298 3.73 -3.11 -17.90
C PRO A 298 2.89 -2.02 -17.23
N TYR A 299 2.79 -2.00 -15.89
CA TYR A 299 1.93 -1.07 -15.16
C TYR A 299 2.32 -0.94 -13.69
N ILE A 300 2.28 0.29 -13.16
CA ILE A 300 2.53 0.56 -11.75
C ILE A 300 1.20 0.51 -11.00
N ASN A 301 1.00 -0.50 -10.18
CA ASN A 301 -0.18 -0.61 -9.35
C ASN A 301 -0.06 0.25 -8.07
N ASP A 302 -1.20 0.46 -7.40
CA ASP A 302 -1.28 1.24 -6.16
C ASP A 302 -0.45 0.63 -5.01
N MET A 303 -0.27 -0.68 -4.96
CA MET A 303 0.51 -1.33 -3.90
C MET A 303 2.02 -1.16 -4.10
N GLY A 304 2.50 -1.23 -5.34
CA GLY A 304 3.88 -0.89 -5.67
C GLY A 304 4.19 0.56 -5.35
N TYR A 305 3.25 1.45 -5.70
CA TYR A 305 3.31 2.85 -5.33
C TYR A 305 3.32 3.05 -3.80
N ASN A 306 2.42 2.39 -3.05
CA ASN A 306 2.35 2.51 -1.59
C ASN A 306 3.63 2.02 -0.91
N ALA A 307 4.27 0.97 -1.44
CA ALA A 307 5.56 0.48 -0.94
C ALA A 307 6.69 1.51 -1.16
N TYR A 308 6.69 2.17 -2.32
CA TYR A 308 7.57 3.31 -2.59
C TYR A 308 7.34 4.46 -1.60
N ALA A 309 6.10 4.89 -1.44
CA ALA A 309 5.73 6.00 -0.56
C ALA A 309 6.03 5.70 0.93
N ALA A 310 5.92 4.44 1.36
CA ALA A 310 6.22 4.02 2.72
C ALA A 310 7.67 4.30 3.13
N LEU A 311 8.63 4.11 2.22
CA LEU A 311 10.05 4.39 2.49
C LEU A 311 10.32 5.89 2.60
N TYR A 312 9.66 6.72 1.80
CA TYR A 312 9.74 8.17 1.95
C TYR A 312 9.06 8.65 3.24
N MET A 313 7.95 8.04 3.65
CA MET A 313 7.32 8.32 4.93
C MET A 313 8.21 7.91 6.11
N TYR A 314 8.85 6.74 6.03
CA TYR A 314 9.83 6.32 7.03
C TYR A 314 11.01 7.29 7.12
N LYS A 315 11.57 7.71 5.98
CA LYS A 315 12.61 8.73 5.92
C LYS A 315 12.19 10.02 6.62
N ASP A 316 11.02 10.56 6.26
CA ASP A 316 10.47 11.79 6.85
C ASP A 316 10.34 11.69 8.38
N LEU A 317 9.77 10.58 8.85
CA LEU A 317 9.62 10.33 10.29
C LEU A 317 10.96 10.26 11.01
N VAL A 318 11.93 9.52 10.48
CA VAL A 318 13.27 9.37 11.10
C VAL A 318 14.01 10.70 11.13
N GLU A 319 13.95 11.47 10.06
CA GLU A 319 14.61 12.78 9.97
C GLU A 319 13.99 13.81 10.92
N LYS A 320 12.68 13.81 11.10
CA LYS A 320 11.97 14.67 12.07
C LYS A 320 12.22 14.22 13.51
N ALA A 321 12.18 12.92 13.76
CA ALA A 321 12.41 12.34 15.09
C ALA A 321 13.89 12.36 15.53
N LYS A 322 14.81 12.45 14.56
CA LYS A 322 16.27 12.21 14.77
C LYS A 322 16.55 10.85 15.42
N SER A 323 15.71 9.86 15.15
CA SER A 323 15.72 8.54 15.78
C SER A 323 14.98 7.52 14.90
N THR A 324 15.41 6.24 14.96
CA THR A 324 14.69 5.10 14.34
C THR A 324 13.74 4.41 15.32
N LYS A 325 13.75 4.78 16.60
CA LYS A 325 12.95 4.14 17.63
C LYS A 325 11.47 4.46 17.47
N LEU A 326 10.63 3.45 17.46
CA LEU A 326 9.17 3.61 17.31
C LEU A 326 8.58 4.65 18.26
N ALA A 327 9.01 4.68 19.52
CA ALA A 327 8.53 5.65 20.51
C ALA A 327 8.78 7.12 20.09
N ASP A 328 9.89 7.39 19.41
CA ASP A 328 10.23 8.75 18.95
C ASP A 328 9.48 9.08 17.64
N LEU A 329 9.35 8.10 16.73
CA LEU A 329 8.53 8.26 15.52
C LEU A 329 7.06 8.57 15.88
N ARG A 330 6.51 7.90 16.88
CA ARG A 330 5.16 8.16 17.39
C ARG A 330 4.98 9.58 17.93
N LYS A 331 6.01 10.18 18.54
CA LYS A 331 5.94 11.59 18.96
C LYS A 331 5.76 12.51 17.75
N VAL A 332 6.46 12.24 16.65
CA VAL A 332 6.30 12.99 15.39
C VAL A 332 4.89 12.78 14.82
N ILE A 333 4.42 11.54 14.76
CA ILE A 333 3.06 11.24 14.27
C ILE A 333 2.01 11.99 15.10
N ALA A 334 2.14 11.99 16.43
CA ALA A 334 1.20 12.67 17.34
C ALA A 334 1.08 14.18 17.10
N THR A 335 2.07 14.83 16.48
CA THR A 335 2.00 16.26 16.11
C THR A 335 1.09 16.54 14.91
N GLY A 336 0.70 15.50 14.14
CA GLY A 336 0.00 15.65 12.86
C GLY A 336 0.88 16.15 11.71
N GLN A 337 2.21 16.21 11.90
CA GLN A 337 3.16 16.70 10.89
C GLN A 337 3.85 15.58 10.09
N ALA A 338 3.47 14.33 10.30
CA ALA A 338 3.97 13.19 9.54
C ALA A 338 3.33 13.17 8.15
N CYS A 339 3.87 13.96 7.24
CA CYS A 339 3.35 14.15 5.87
C CYS A 339 4.49 14.15 4.86
N ILE A 340 4.22 13.59 3.68
CA ILE A 340 5.10 13.65 2.50
C ILE A 340 4.34 14.20 1.30
N ASP A 341 5.05 14.87 0.40
CA ASP A 341 4.57 15.16 -0.95
C ASP A 341 4.92 13.95 -1.83
N ALA A 342 3.92 13.27 -2.32
CA ALA A 342 4.05 12.00 -3.04
C ALA A 342 3.42 12.10 -4.44
N PRO A 343 3.72 11.17 -5.37
CA PRO A 343 3.18 11.20 -6.73
C PRO A 343 1.65 11.27 -6.84
N GLU A 344 0.91 10.76 -5.85
CA GLU A 344 -0.57 10.89 -5.79
C GLU A 344 -1.05 12.26 -5.30
N GLY A 345 -0.18 13.01 -4.66
CA GLY A 345 -0.43 14.23 -3.89
C GLY A 345 0.10 14.11 -2.45
N LYS A 346 -0.35 15.00 -1.58
CA LYS A 346 0.08 14.99 -0.16
C LYS A 346 -0.53 13.83 0.60
N VAL A 347 0.32 13.04 1.25
CA VAL A 347 -0.03 11.89 2.09
C VAL A 347 0.39 12.18 3.52
N CYS A 348 -0.55 12.10 4.48
CA CYS A 348 -0.28 12.34 5.90
C CYS A 348 -0.76 11.16 6.74
N ILE A 349 -0.06 10.86 7.82
CA ILE A 349 -0.49 9.88 8.82
C ILE A 349 -1.45 10.58 9.79
N ASP A 350 -2.65 10.02 9.96
CA ASP A 350 -3.57 10.45 11.01
C ASP A 350 -3.02 10.09 12.40
N PRO A 351 -2.87 11.05 13.33
CA PRO A 351 -2.29 10.79 14.64
C PRO A 351 -3.06 9.78 15.49
N LYS A 352 -4.38 9.72 15.32
CA LYS A 352 -5.25 8.89 16.16
C LYS A 352 -5.30 7.44 15.73
N SER A 353 -5.25 7.19 14.42
CA SER A 353 -5.41 5.85 13.87
C SER A 353 -4.14 5.28 13.24
N GLN A 354 -3.14 6.11 12.95
CA GLN A 354 -1.92 5.78 12.19
C GLN A 354 -2.20 5.21 10.79
N HIS A 355 -3.33 5.60 10.20
CA HIS A 355 -3.64 5.36 8.80
C HIS A 355 -3.33 6.61 7.98
N THR A 356 -3.03 6.43 6.70
CA THR A 356 -2.71 7.55 5.82
C THR A 356 -3.94 8.13 5.16
N SER A 357 -3.90 9.46 4.96
CA SER A 357 -4.83 10.14 4.06
C SER A 357 -4.42 9.90 2.62
N HIS A 358 -5.40 9.78 1.72
CA HIS A 358 -5.16 9.53 0.30
C HIS A 358 -6.03 10.42 -0.59
N ARG A 359 -5.50 10.86 -1.72
CA ARG A 359 -6.31 11.48 -2.77
C ARG A 359 -7.00 10.40 -3.57
N MET A 360 -8.28 10.21 -3.32
CA MET A 360 -9.07 9.14 -3.91
C MET A 360 -9.71 9.55 -5.23
N ARG A 361 -9.60 8.69 -6.21
CA ARG A 361 -10.20 8.87 -7.53
C ARG A 361 -11.00 7.64 -7.92
N LEU A 362 -12.18 7.87 -8.48
CA LEU A 362 -12.99 6.84 -9.09
C LEU A 362 -12.62 6.73 -10.56
N ILE A 363 -12.35 5.53 -11.01
CA ILE A 363 -12.03 5.22 -12.39
C ILE A 363 -13.06 4.29 -13.00
N SER A 364 -13.15 4.29 -14.31
CA SER A 364 -13.88 3.30 -15.10
C SER A 364 -13.00 2.77 -16.22
N VAL A 365 -13.26 1.55 -16.65
CA VAL A 365 -12.64 0.92 -17.81
C VAL A 365 -13.67 0.84 -18.94
N ASP A 366 -13.30 1.27 -20.12
CA ASP A 366 -14.18 1.21 -21.29
C ASP A 366 -14.02 -0.09 -22.09
N ASP A 367 -14.75 -0.21 -23.21
CA ASP A 367 -14.77 -1.38 -24.08
C ASP A 367 -13.45 -1.67 -24.81
N LYS A 368 -12.52 -0.71 -24.79
CA LYS A 368 -11.14 -0.84 -25.31
C LYS A 368 -10.12 -1.01 -24.21
N HIS A 369 -10.57 -1.19 -22.96
CA HIS A 369 -9.76 -1.23 -21.76
C HIS A 369 -8.98 0.07 -21.46
N ALA A 370 -9.42 1.21 -22.00
CA ALA A 370 -8.87 2.49 -21.58
C ALA A 370 -9.43 2.86 -20.19
N VAL A 371 -8.53 3.22 -19.31
CA VAL A 371 -8.86 3.68 -17.94
C VAL A 371 -9.16 5.17 -17.99
N LYS A 372 -10.28 5.57 -17.37
CA LYS A 372 -10.72 6.97 -17.30
C LYS A 372 -11.01 7.37 -15.86
N VAL A 373 -10.52 8.53 -15.45
CA VAL A 373 -10.95 9.15 -14.21
C VAL A 373 -12.38 9.65 -14.38
N VAL A 374 -13.30 9.08 -13.59
CA VAL A 374 -14.71 9.48 -13.59
C VAL A 374 -14.94 10.61 -12.61
N LYS A 375 -14.29 10.56 -11.44
CA LYS A 375 -14.42 11.55 -10.39
C LYS A 375 -13.18 11.58 -9.51
N ASP A 376 -12.70 12.78 -9.21
CA ASP A 376 -11.69 13.05 -8.20
C ASP A 376 -12.39 13.53 -6.92
N TYR A 377 -12.23 12.78 -5.84
CA TYR A 377 -12.84 13.11 -4.54
C TYR A 377 -11.92 13.97 -3.66
N GLY A 378 -10.72 14.29 -4.14
CA GLY A 378 -9.71 14.96 -3.33
C GLY A 378 -9.14 14.06 -2.24
N THR A 379 -8.51 14.69 -1.25
CA THR A 379 -7.89 13.94 -0.13
C THR A 379 -8.96 13.54 0.89
N ILE A 380 -9.04 12.24 1.15
CA ILE A 380 -9.93 11.65 2.16
C ILE A 380 -9.09 11.21 3.36
N GLN A 381 -9.43 11.76 4.53
CA GLN A 381 -8.83 11.37 5.81
C GLN A 381 -9.43 10.07 6.33
N PRO A 382 -8.68 9.22 7.03
CA PRO A 382 -9.27 8.15 7.83
C PRO A 382 -10.11 8.77 8.97
N TYR A 383 -11.33 8.30 9.17
CA TYR A 383 -12.25 8.94 10.13
C TYR A 383 -13.03 7.97 11.04
N TRP A 384 -13.38 6.79 10.56
CA TRP A 384 -14.33 5.94 11.30
C TRP A 384 -13.75 5.31 12.57
N LEU A 385 -12.46 4.98 12.57
CA LEU A 385 -11.79 4.48 13.79
C LEU A 385 -11.89 5.47 14.94
N GLY A 386 -11.85 6.76 14.66
CA GLY A 386 -12.08 7.80 15.67
C GLY A 386 -13.51 7.80 16.22
N GLN A 387 -14.50 7.36 15.42
CA GLN A 387 -15.91 7.28 15.86
C GLN A 387 -16.15 6.14 16.85
N ILE A 388 -15.34 5.09 16.82
CA ILE A 388 -15.41 3.97 17.77
C ILE A 388 -14.41 4.09 18.92
N GLY A 389 -13.74 5.24 19.03
CA GLY A 389 -12.87 5.56 20.15
C GLY A 389 -11.41 5.14 20.02
N CYS A 390 -10.94 4.78 18.82
CA CYS A 390 -9.51 4.61 18.57
C CYS A 390 -8.80 5.97 18.65
N ASP A 391 -7.91 6.10 19.63
CA ASP A 391 -7.07 7.29 19.80
C ASP A 391 -5.67 6.87 20.27
N LEU A 392 -4.79 6.56 19.33
CA LEU A 392 -3.44 6.08 19.58
C LEU A 392 -2.51 7.14 20.19
N THR A 393 -2.95 8.40 20.26
CA THR A 393 -2.24 9.43 21.03
C THR A 393 -2.40 9.24 22.53
N LYS A 394 -3.43 8.52 22.95
CA LYS A 394 -3.77 8.24 24.35
C LYS A 394 -3.52 6.80 24.75
N LYS A 395 -3.95 5.85 23.92
CA LYS A 395 -3.97 4.43 24.28
C LYS A 395 -3.72 3.55 23.04
N ASN A 396 -2.95 2.48 23.20
CA ASN A 396 -2.82 1.43 22.19
C ASN A 396 -3.79 0.30 22.49
N ASP A 397 -4.82 0.13 21.65
CA ASP A 397 -5.83 -0.91 21.81
C ASP A 397 -5.41 -2.28 21.28
N ARG A 398 -4.50 -2.31 20.30
CA ARG A 398 -4.03 -3.53 19.62
C ARG A 398 -5.14 -4.38 19.00
N LYS A 399 -6.30 -3.78 18.75
CA LYS A 399 -7.50 -4.44 18.20
C LYS A 399 -7.63 -4.17 16.72
N GLN A 400 -8.34 -5.06 16.05
CA GLN A 400 -9.00 -4.78 14.79
C GLN A 400 -10.50 -4.65 15.06
N TYR A 401 -11.06 -3.51 14.72
CA TYR A 401 -12.48 -3.23 14.78
C TYR A 401 -13.14 -3.53 13.44
N THR A 402 -14.44 -3.83 13.46
CA THR A 402 -15.25 -4.09 12.27
C THR A 402 -16.42 -3.13 12.20
N PRO A 403 -17.15 -3.03 11.09
CA PRO A 403 -18.36 -2.22 11.01
C PRO A 403 -19.40 -2.55 12.09
N SER A 404 -19.42 -3.78 12.59
CA SER A 404 -20.32 -4.19 13.70
C SER A 404 -20.02 -3.48 15.03
N ASP A 405 -18.79 -2.95 15.19
CA ASP A 405 -18.41 -2.17 16.38
C ASP A 405 -18.89 -0.71 16.30
N LEU A 406 -19.39 -0.25 15.15
CA LEU A 406 -19.96 1.08 15.04
C LEU A 406 -21.16 1.26 15.97
N PRO A 407 -21.26 2.40 16.67
CA PRO A 407 -22.45 2.71 17.47
C PRO A 407 -23.70 2.61 16.60
N LYS A 408 -24.69 1.84 17.06
CA LYS A 408 -25.99 1.81 16.38
C LYS A 408 -26.57 3.22 16.43
N LYS A 409 -26.83 3.80 15.25
CA LYS A 409 -27.58 5.07 15.19
C LYS A 409 -28.94 4.82 15.86
N SER A 410 -29.18 5.50 16.99
CA SER A 410 -30.44 5.50 17.73
C SER A 410 -31.56 6.12 16.90
#